data_e7b03551fb00c41f2f7d79d974ea034a
#
_entry.id   e7b03551fb00c41f2f7d79d974ea034a
#
_cell.length_a   1.000
_cell.length_b   1.000
_cell.length_c   1.000
_cell.angle_alpha   90.00
_cell.angle_beta   90.00
_cell.angle_gamma   90.00
#
_symmetry.space_group_name_H-M   'P 1'
#
loop_
_entity.id
_entity.type
_entity.pdbx_description
1 polymer ?
#
loop_
_entity_poly.entity_id
_entity_poly.type
_entity_poly.pdbx_seq_one_letter_code
_entity_poly.pdbx_strand_id
1 'polypeptide(L)'
;MQDIVFTIITFSMMLITFKYFEVFGVNNLQAIIINYITAGSMALTSCYIHGISFSPVDLVSSDYTTPALIIGILFIVTFNMIAFSTQKIGIAITTVANKMSMIIPVLVGLYLFNEKQSLLKFLGVFLAILAILSNFSDY
;
A
#
# COMPACT_ATOMS: atom_id res chain seq x y z
N MET A 1 2.97 -4.83 18.63
CA MET A 1 4.33 -5.18 18.15
C MET A 1 4.30 -6.30 17.12
N GLN A 2 3.55 -7.37 17.33
CA GLN A 2 3.43 -8.50 16.36
C GLN A 2 2.89 -8.05 15.01
N ASP A 3 1.87 -7.17 14.99
CA ASP A 3 1.26 -6.68 13.76
C ASP A 3 2.23 -5.90 12.86
N ILE A 4 3.14 -5.12 13.47
CA ILE A 4 4.15 -4.36 12.74
C ILE A 4 5.14 -5.31 12.04
N VAL A 5 5.59 -6.34 12.77
CA VAL A 5 6.51 -7.34 12.21
C VAL A 5 5.84 -8.10 11.07
N PHE A 6 4.56 -8.49 11.25
CA PHE A 6 3.78 -9.16 10.23
C PHE A 6 3.61 -8.31 8.97
N THR A 7 3.31 -7.02 9.14
CA THR A 7 3.20 -6.05 8.04
C THR A 7 4.50 -5.91 7.25
N ILE A 8 5.64 -5.81 7.96
CA ILE A 8 6.94 -5.70 7.30
C ILE A 8 7.25 -6.95 6.49
N ILE A 9 7.03 -8.14 7.04
CA ILE A 9 7.26 -9.41 6.35
C ILE A 9 6.38 -9.50 5.11
N THR A 10 5.07 -9.25 5.24
CA THR A 10 4.11 -9.32 4.14
C THR A 10 4.46 -8.35 3.02
N PHE A 11 4.79 -7.10 3.36
CA PHE A 11 5.20 -6.10 2.38
C PHE A 11 6.49 -6.48 1.65
N SER A 12 7.48 -7.02 2.39
CA SER A 12 8.73 -7.48 1.78
C SER A 12 8.49 -8.66 0.83
N MET A 13 7.66 -9.63 1.22
CA MET A 13 7.27 -10.74 0.36
C MET A 13 6.56 -10.27 -0.92
N MET A 14 5.70 -9.25 -0.82
CA MET A 14 5.03 -8.66 -1.97
C MET A 14 6.04 -8.09 -2.98
N LEU A 15 7.04 -7.32 -2.53
CA LEU A 15 8.07 -6.75 -3.40
C LEU A 15 8.93 -7.82 -4.06
N ILE A 16 9.29 -8.86 -3.32
CA ILE A 16 10.02 -10.02 -3.85
C ILE A 16 9.18 -10.70 -4.94
N THR A 17 7.90 -10.92 -4.72
CA THR A 17 6.97 -11.49 -5.70
C THR A 17 6.92 -10.66 -6.97
N PHE A 18 6.84 -9.33 -6.88
CA PHE A 18 6.87 -8.45 -8.06
C PHE A 18 8.18 -8.54 -8.84
N LYS A 19 9.30 -8.73 -8.16
CA LYS A 19 10.58 -8.96 -8.85
C LYS A 19 10.61 -10.29 -9.59
N TYR A 20 10.04 -11.34 -9.00
CA TYR A 20 9.90 -12.65 -9.67
C TYR A 20 8.98 -12.62 -10.89
N PHE A 21 7.99 -11.73 -10.95
CA PHE A 21 7.15 -11.58 -12.13
C PHE A 21 7.99 -11.25 -13.39
N GLU A 22 9.03 -10.44 -13.24
CA GLU A 22 9.97 -10.17 -14.34
C GLU A 22 10.70 -11.44 -14.79
N VAL A 23 11.20 -12.24 -13.86
CA VAL A 23 11.95 -13.47 -14.13
C VAL A 23 11.09 -14.50 -14.86
N PHE A 24 9.82 -14.62 -14.47
CA PHE A 24 8.87 -15.57 -15.06
C PHE A 24 8.10 -15.01 -16.26
N GLY A 25 8.35 -13.76 -16.67
CA GLY A 25 7.63 -13.12 -17.78
C GLY A 25 6.14 -12.91 -17.51
N VAL A 26 5.73 -12.79 -16.24
CA VAL A 26 4.33 -12.59 -15.86
C VAL A 26 3.92 -11.14 -16.12
N ASN A 27 2.76 -10.96 -16.74
CA ASN A 27 2.21 -9.63 -16.94
C ASN A 27 1.68 -9.07 -15.60
N ASN A 28 2.27 -7.94 -15.15
CA ASN A 28 1.94 -7.31 -13.88
C ASN A 28 0.45 -7.00 -13.73
N LEU A 29 -0.17 -6.51 -14.79
CA LEU A 29 -1.58 -6.14 -14.77
C LEU A 29 -2.48 -7.36 -14.56
N GLN A 30 -2.19 -8.48 -15.22
CA GLN A 30 -2.93 -9.73 -15.03
C GLN A 30 -2.78 -10.27 -13.61
N ALA A 31 -1.57 -10.25 -13.06
CA ALA A 31 -1.31 -10.69 -11.69
C ALA A 31 -2.06 -9.83 -10.67
N ILE A 32 -2.08 -8.51 -10.88
CA ILE A 32 -2.81 -7.57 -10.01
C ILE A 32 -4.33 -7.81 -10.09
N ILE A 33 -4.87 -8.05 -11.28
CA ILE A 33 -6.30 -8.37 -11.44
C ILE A 33 -6.66 -9.67 -10.69
N ILE A 34 -5.86 -10.72 -10.83
CA ILE A 34 -6.07 -11.99 -10.11
C ILE A 34 -6.02 -11.76 -8.60
N ASN A 35 -5.08 -10.95 -8.12
CA ASN A 35 -4.99 -10.61 -6.70
C ASN A 35 -6.28 -9.93 -6.19
N TYR A 36 -6.85 -8.97 -6.95
CA TYR A 36 -8.10 -8.32 -6.58
C TYR A 36 -9.31 -9.26 -6.63
N ILE A 37 -9.39 -10.14 -7.61
CA ILE A 37 -10.44 -11.17 -7.67
C ILE A 37 -10.35 -12.10 -6.44
N THR A 38 -9.13 -12.50 -6.08
CA THR A 38 -8.90 -13.33 -4.90
C THR A 38 -9.30 -12.60 -3.62
N ALA A 39 -8.87 -11.35 -3.45
CA ALA A 39 -9.21 -10.54 -2.28
C ALA A 39 -10.73 -10.32 -2.17
N GLY A 40 -11.40 -10.03 -3.30
CA GLY A 40 -12.85 -9.87 -3.35
C GLY A 40 -13.60 -11.15 -2.98
N SER A 41 -13.15 -12.30 -3.50
CA SER A 41 -13.75 -13.60 -3.16
C SER A 41 -13.56 -13.97 -1.68
N MET A 42 -12.39 -13.67 -1.10
CA MET A 42 -12.15 -13.85 0.33
C MET A 42 -13.02 -12.94 1.19
N ALA A 43 -13.23 -11.70 0.79
CA ALA A 43 -14.11 -10.76 1.49
C ALA A 43 -15.56 -11.25 1.47
N LEU A 44 -16.06 -11.69 0.32
CA LEU A 44 -17.42 -12.27 0.19
C LEU A 44 -17.59 -13.52 1.06
N THR A 45 -16.60 -14.41 1.06
CA THR A 45 -16.61 -15.62 1.90
C THR A 45 -16.64 -15.25 3.38
N SER A 46 -15.87 -14.23 3.79
CA SER A 46 -15.87 -13.74 5.17
C SER A 46 -17.24 -13.16 5.57
N CYS A 47 -17.87 -12.37 4.70
CA CYS A 47 -19.23 -11.87 4.94
C CYS A 47 -20.24 -13.02 5.14
N TYR A 48 -20.15 -14.05 4.31
CA TYR A 48 -21.03 -15.21 4.41
C TYR A 48 -20.84 -15.96 5.73
N ILE A 49 -19.59 -16.20 6.15
CA ILE A 49 -19.26 -16.90 7.41
C ILE A 49 -19.77 -16.10 8.63
N HIS A 50 -19.67 -14.78 8.60
CA HIS A 50 -20.11 -13.93 9.70
C HIS A 50 -21.61 -13.59 9.65
N GLY A 51 -22.38 -14.18 8.73
CA GLY A 51 -23.83 -13.95 8.61
C GLY A 51 -24.20 -12.52 8.22
N ILE A 52 -23.28 -11.76 7.62
CA ILE A 52 -23.54 -10.42 7.12
C ILE A 52 -24.32 -10.54 5.82
N SER A 53 -25.59 -10.08 5.81
CA SER A 53 -26.41 -10.07 4.61
C SER A 53 -25.80 -9.10 3.60
N PHE A 54 -25.42 -9.61 2.47
CA PHE A 54 -24.84 -8.85 1.37
C PHE A 54 -25.89 -8.62 0.30
N SER A 55 -26.30 -7.38 0.13
CA SER A 55 -27.18 -7.00 -0.98
C SER A 55 -26.36 -6.18 -2.00
N PRO A 56 -26.20 -6.66 -3.25
CA PRO A 56 -25.52 -5.90 -4.30
C PRO A 56 -26.16 -4.54 -4.58
N VAL A 57 -27.48 -4.42 -4.34
CA VAL A 57 -28.24 -3.19 -4.55
C VAL A 57 -27.85 -2.14 -3.50
N ASP A 58 -27.72 -2.55 -2.23
CA ASP A 58 -27.32 -1.65 -1.14
C ASP A 58 -25.90 -1.12 -1.31
N LEU A 59 -25.01 -1.92 -1.92
CA LEU A 59 -23.66 -1.46 -2.25
C LEU A 59 -23.68 -0.35 -3.30
N VAL A 60 -24.43 -0.54 -4.39
CA VAL A 60 -24.45 0.45 -5.48
C VAL A 60 -25.13 1.74 -5.05
N SER A 61 -26.12 1.67 -4.15
CA SER A 61 -26.84 2.83 -3.63
C SER A 61 -26.19 3.52 -2.44
N SER A 62 -25.10 2.95 -1.91
CA SER A 62 -24.41 3.54 -0.75
C SER A 62 -23.54 4.74 -1.13
N ASP A 63 -23.47 5.73 -0.23
CA ASP A 63 -22.61 6.91 -0.39
C ASP A 63 -21.11 6.56 -0.48
N TYR A 64 -20.75 5.36 -0.07
CA TYR A 64 -19.35 4.87 -0.10
C TYR A 64 -18.93 4.28 -1.43
N THR A 65 -19.85 4.02 -2.37
CA THR A 65 -19.53 3.36 -3.64
C THR A 65 -18.63 4.20 -4.51
N THR A 66 -18.91 5.49 -4.65
CA THR A 66 -18.09 6.40 -5.47
C THR A 66 -16.66 6.54 -4.92
N PRO A 67 -16.45 6.87 -3.64
CA PRO A 67 -15.09 6.91 -3.10
C PRO A 67 -14.39 5.55 -3.15
N ALA A 68 -15.09 4.43 -2.94
CA ALA A 68 -14.50 3.10 -3.03
C ALA A 68 -14.00 2.76 -4.44
N LEU A 69 -14.76 3.12 -5.49
CA LEU A 69 -14.35 2.97 -6.88
C LEU A 69 -13.09 3.80 -7.20
N ILE A 70 -13.06 5.05 -6.78
CA ILE A 70 -11.90 5.94 -6.99
C ILE A 70 -10.66 5.35 -6.33
N ILE A 71 -10.77 4.92 -5.07
CA ILE A 71 -9.67 4.29 -4.33
C ILE A 71 -9.24 2.99 -5.01
N GLY A 72 -10.17 2.16 -5.47
CA GLY A 72 -9.86 0.93 -6.19
C GLY A 72 -9.05 1.16 -7.45
N ILE A 73 -9.41 2.14 -8.26
CA ILE A 73 -8.66 2.53 -9.47
C ILE A 73 -7.26 3.04 -9.08
N LEU A 74 -7.16 3.91 -8.08
CA LEU A 74 -5.88 4.42 -7.59
C LEU A 74 -4.96 3.29 -7.11
N PHE A 75 -5.49 2.29 -6.42
CA PHE A 75 -4.71 1.13 -6.00
C PHE A 75 -4.15 0.33 -7.17
N ILE A 76 -4.96 0.08 -8.22
CA ILE A 76 -4.49 -0.63 -9.42
C ILE A 76 -3.31 0.13 -10.05
N VAL A 77 -3.43 1.44 -10.21
CA VAL A 77 -2.37 2.28 -10.77
C VAL A 77 -1.12 2.23 -9.88
N THR A 78 -1.29 2.41 -8.57
CA THR A 78 -0.18 2.43 -7.61
C THR A 78 0.56 1.09 -7.57
N PHE A 79 -0.15 -0.03 -7.50
CA PHE A 79 0.49 -1.36 -7.51
C PHE A 79 1.21 -1.66 -8.81
N ASN A 80 0.66 -1.21 -9.95
CA ASN A 80 1.33 -1.36 -11.24
C ASN A 80 2.63 -0.54 -11.29
N MET A 81 2.62 0.68 -10.77
CA MET A 81 3.82 1.52 -10.66
C MET A 81 4.87 0.90 -9.72
N ILE A 82 4.46 0.36 -8.58
CA ILE A 82 5.37 -0.31 -7.64
C ILE A 82 5.98 -1.55 -8.30
N ALA A 83 5.19 -2.38 -8.97
CA ALA A 83 5.67 -3.56 -9.66
C ALA A 83 6.67 -3.20 -10.75
N PHE A 84 6.35 -2.23 -11.60
CA PHE A 84 7.23 -1.73 -12.65
C PHE A 84 8.54 -1.15 -12.09
N SER A 85 8.45 -0.32 -11.07
CA SER A 85 9.62 0.27 -10.39
C SER A 85 10.52 -0.83 -9.80
N THR A 86 9.93 -1.79 -9.10
CA THR A 86 10.66 -2.92 -8.48
C THR A 86 11.42 -3.73 -9.52
N GLN A 87 10.85 -3.92 -10.70
CA GLN A 87 11.48 -4.66 -11.79
C GLN A 87 12.61 -3.87 -12.44
N LYS A 88 12.37 -2.60 -12.76
CA LYS A 88 13.32 -1.77 -13.51
C LYS A 88 14.42 -1.15 -12.67
N ILE A 89 14.10 -0.66 -11.50
CA ILE A 89 15.03 0.11 -10.65
C ILE A 89 15.53 -0.74 -9.49
N GLY A 90 14.77 -1.77 -9.10
CA GLY A 90 15.11 -2.68 -8.01
C GLY A 90 14.30 -2.45 -6.74
N ILE A 91 14.32 -3.46 -5.87
CA ILE A 91 13.51 -3.50 -4.65
C ILE A 91 13.93 -2.39 -3.67
N ALA A 92 15.25 -2.19 -3.49
CA ALA A 92 15.78 -1.24 -2.52
C ALA A 92 15.32 0.19 -2.82
N ILE A 93 15.55 0.68 -4.04
CA ILE A 93 15.19 2.05 -4.44
C ILE A 93 13.66 2.24 -4.42
N THR A 94 12.89 1.25 -4.89
CA THR A 94 11.42 1.30 -4.84
C THR A 94 10.91 1.40 -3.42
N THR A 95 11.51 0.65 -2.49
CA THR A 95 11.14 0.70 -1.07
C THR A 95 11.42 2.07 -0.47
N VAL A 96 12.59 2.65 -0.74
CA VAL A 96 12.97 3.97 -0.26
C VAL A 96 12.01 5.03 -0.80
N ALA A 97 11.74 5.04 -2.12
CA ALA A 97 10.81 5.97 -2.75
C ALA A 97 9.40 5.88 -2.14
N ASN A 98 8.92 4.65 -1.90
CA ASN A 98 7.62 4.41 -1.26
C ASN A 98 7.58 4.93 0.19
N LYS A 99 8.67 4.78 0.94
CA LYS A 99 8.77 5.34 2.30
C LYS A 99 8.83 6.87 2.29
N MET A 100 9.51 7.47 1.32
CA MET A 100 9.53 8.94 1.15
C MET A 100 8.12 9.49 0.89
N SER A 101 7.30 8.80 0.12
CA SER A 101 5.93 9.24 -0.16
C SER A 101 5.05 9.34 1.09
N MET A 102 5.36 8.58 2.15
CA MET A 102 4.62 8.63 3.41
C MET A 102 4.83 9.94 4.20
N ILE A 103 5.87 10.70 3.89
CA ILE A 103 6.13 12.00 4.55
C ILE A 103 4.98 12.97 4.26
N ILE A 104 4.44 12.96 3.03
CA ILE A 104 3.37 13.87 2.62
C ILE A 104 2.11 13.70 3.47
N PRO A 105 1.51 12.49 3.61
CA PRO A 105 0.36 12.29 4.48
C PRO A 105 0.63 12.64 5.95
N VAL A 106 1.83 12.38 6.45
CA VAL A 106 2.20 12.73 7.83
C VAL A 106 2.23 14.25 8.03
N LEU A 107 2.82 15.00 7.10
CA LEU A 107 2.83 16.47 7.17
C LEU A 107 1.42 17.06 7.04
N VAL A 108 0.62 16.53 6.12
CA VAL A 108 -0.78 16.92 5.93
C VAL A 108 -1.59 16.62 7.20
N GLY A 109 -1.39 15.45 7.80
CA GLY A 109 -2.03 15.05 9.05
C GLY A 109 -1.71 16.00 10.20
N LEU A 110 -0.45 16.35 10.38
CA LEU A 110 0.01 17.31 11.40
C LEU A 110 -0.60 18.70 11.20
N TYR A 111 -0.72 19.15 9.94
CA TYR A 111 -1.23 20.49 9.62
C TYR A 111 -2.75 20.59 9.69
N LEU A 112 -3.49 19.61 9.13
CA LEU A 112 -4.96 19.65 9.04
C LEU A 112 -5.66 19.27 10.34
N PHE A 113 -5.12 18.31 11.09
CA PHE A 113 -5.76 17.81 12.31
C PHE A 113 -5.32 18.53 13.57
N ASN A 114 -4.46 19.55 13.46
CA ASN A 114 -4.00 20.36 14.58
C ASN A 114 -3.60 19.47 15.79
N GLU A 115 -3.05 18.28 15.51
CA GLU A 115 -2.61 17.36 16.54
C GLU A 115 -1.57 18.04 17.44
N LYS A 116 -1.71 17.86 18.75
CA LYS A 116 -0.73 18.38 19.73
C LYS A 116 0.67 18.00 19.27
N GLN A 117 1.42 19.01 18.85
CA GLN A 117 2.77 18.85 18.36
C GLN A 117 3.66 18.38 19.53
N SER A 118 3.89 17.08 19.61
CA SER A 118 4.89 16.53 20.52
C SER A 118 6.27 16.63 19.87
N LEU A 119 7.23 17.15 20.58
CA LEU A 119 8.63 17.22 20.16
C LEU A 119 9.16 15.83 19.70
N LEU A 120 8.66 14.77 20.32
CA LEU A 120 8.94 13.37 19.97
C LEU A 120 8.44 12.99 18.57
N LYS A 121 7.27 13.48 18.15
CA LYS A 121 6.75 13.24 16.78
C LYS A 121 7.63 13.92 15.73
N PHE A 122 8.06 15.15 16.00
CA PHE A 122 8.93 15.92 15.11
C PHE A 122 10.32 15.27 14.97
N LEU A 123 10.88 14.81 16.09
CA LEU A 123 12.13 14.05 16.12
C LEU A 123 12.01 12.73 15.34
N GLY A 124 10.89 12.02 15.47
CA GLY A 124 10.64 10.77 14.75
C GLY A 124 10.58 10.98 13.23
N VAL A 125 9.89 12.00 12.76
CA VAL A 125 9.82 12.37 11.32
C VAL A 125 11.21 12.79 10.82
N PHE A 126 11.93 13.59 11.57
CA PHE A 126 13.29 14.06 11.20
C PHE A 126 14.28 12.90 11.10
N LEU A 127 14.26 11.98 12.06
CA LEU A 127 15.10 10.77 12.02
C LEU A 127 14.74 9.84 10.86
N ALA A 128 13.45 9.72 10.53
CA ALA A 128 12.99 8.94 9.38
C ALA A 128 13.50 9.54 8.06
N ILE A 129 13.45 10.86 7.91
CA ILE A 129 14.00 11.57 6.74
C ILE A 129 15.51 11.36 6.64
N LEU A 130 16.24 11.51 7.73
CA LEU A 130 17.69 11.27 7.74
C LEU A 130 18.05 9.83 7.38
N ALA A 131 17.33 8.86 7.91
CA ALA A 131 17.54 7.45 7.59
C ALA A 131 17.30 7.15 6.11
N ILE A 132 16.32 7.80 5.48
CA ILE A 132 16.05 7.68 4.05
C ILE A 132 17.17 8.32 3.24
N LEU A 133 17.62 9.52 3.60
CA LEU A 133 18.69 10.23 2.90
C LEU A 133 20.04 9.50 3.00
N SER A 134 20.36 8.89 4.13
CA SER A 134 21.58 8.11 4.27
C SER A 134 21.62 6.88 3.36
N ASN A 135 20.48 6.25 3.10
CA ASN A 135 20.40 5.15 2.14
C ASN A 135 20.61 5.59 0.67
N PHE A 136 20.39 6.88 0.34
CA PHE A 136 20.66 7.41 -1.00
C PHE A 136 22.14 7.75 -1.23
N SER A 137 22.92 7.94 -0.16
CA SER A 137 24.33 8.30 -0.25
C SER A 137 25.23 7.12 -0.62
N ASP A 138 24.73 5.90 -0.50
CA ASP A 138 25.49 4.66 -0.74
C ASP A 138 25.28 4.07 -2.14
N TYR A 139 24.54 4.78 -3.02
CA TYR A 139 24.32 4.43 -4.43
C TYR A 139 24.86 5.51 -5.35
#